data_dc6088a0136d20275925c6061883b781
#
_entry.id   dc6088a0136d20275925c6061883b781
#
_cell.length_a   1.000
_cell.length_b   1.000
_cell.length_c   1.000
_cell.angle_alpha   90.00
_cell.angle_beta   90.00
_cell.angle_gamma   90.00
#
_symmetry.space_group_name_H-M   'P 1'
#
loop_
_entity.id
_entity.type
_entity.pdbx_description
1 polymer ?
#
loop_
_entity_poly.entity_id
_entity_poly.type
_entity_poly.pdbx_seq_one_letter_code
_entity_poly.pdbx_strand_id
1 'polypeptide(L)'
;VHRCLQSSFALTLAQLIAEKHPALYLNFEHYIGIMELLPERQNRDLADLLYFLAGDPDKFSLRMQTVIQKKGNLDYIPPMRNGQNLLEITLDEWRSLFQRIEELGKYEYVILDLSESIQGLFEVLQICTVIYTLTKEDPISQCKLNQYEQLLALCEKETVKDKTRKLSLPYFHRLPSDLEQYTRGEFAEYVRKEIELLEK
;
A
#
# COMPACT_ATOMS: atom_id res chain seq x y z
N VAL A 1 -14.59 -2.01 -8.50
CA VAL A 1 -14.70 -1.85 -7.07
C VAL A 1 -14.17 -3.07 -6.31
N HIS A 2 -14.30 -4.28 -6.81
CA HIS A 2 -13.79 -5.50 -6.15
C HIS A 2 -12.48 -5.95 -6.76
N ARG A 3 -11.37 -5.55 -6.16
CA ARG A 3 -10.02 -5.98 -6.54
C ARG A 3 -9.58 -7.12 -5.64
N CYS A 4 -9.91 -8.32 -6.03
CA CYS A 4 -9.28 -9.59 -5.65
C CYS A 4 -8.51 -9.61 -4.31
N LEU A 5 -9.09 -9.10 -3.21
CA LEU A 5 -8.45 -9.10 -1.90
C LEU A 5 -7.15 -8.26 -1.82
N GLN A 6 -6.92 -7.31 -2.71
CA GLN A 6 -5.68 -6.52 -2.71
C GLN A 6 -5.45 -5.82 -1.37
N SER A 7 -6.41 -5.03 -0.88
CA SER A 7 -6.28 -4.34 0.40
C SER A 7 -6.20 -5.31 1.57
N SER A 8 -6.91 -6.44 1.51
CA SER A 8 -6.76 -7.50 2.51
C SER A 8 -5.34 -8.07 2.52
N PHE A 9 -4.75 -8.31 1.35
CA PHE A 9 -3.37 -8.78 1.23
C PHE A 9 -2.38 -7.74 1.75
N ALA A 10 -2.46 -6.50 1.28
CA ALA A 10 -1.57 -5.42 1.69
C ALA A 10 -1.62 -5.16 3.20
N LEU A 11 -2.82 -5.18 3.78
CA LEU A 11 -3.02 -4.97 5.21
C LEU A 11 -2.53 -6.15 6.04
N THR A 12 -2.75 -7.39 5.59
CA THR A 12 -2.20 -8.59 6.24
C THR A 12 -0.68 -8.57 6.20
N LEU A 13 -0.10 -8.29 5.03
CA LEU A 13 1.34 -8.16 4.85
C LEU A 13 1.93 -7.12 5.83
N ALA A 14 1.31 -5.94 5.88
CA ALA A 14 1.76 -4.85 6.76
C ALA A 14 1.70 -5.24 8.25
N GLN A 15 0.61 -5.86 8.70
CA GLN A 15 0.48 -6.27 10.09
C GLN A 15 1.46 -7.38 10.48
N LEU A 16 1.68 -8.37 9.60
CA LEU A 16 2.62 -9.46 9.84
C LEU A 16 4.07 -8.96 9.87
N ILE A 17 4.45 -8.05 8.96
CA ILE A 17 5.77 -7.40 8.98
C ILE A 17 5.93 -6.61 10.27
N ALA A 18 4.91 -5.88 10.69
CA ALA A 18 4.93 -5.07 11.92
C ALA A 18 5.07 -5.91 13.21
N GLU A 19 4.89 -7.23 13.18
CA GLU A 19 5.19 -8.10 14.32
C GLU A 19 6.68 -8.08 14.69
N LYS A 20 7.57 -7.85 13.69
CA LYS A 20 9.03 -7.94 13.86
C LYS A 20 9.79 -6.67 13.50
N HIS A 21 9.25 -5.85 12.60
CA HIS A 21 9.92 -4.71 11.98
C HIS A 21 9.09 -3.44 12.07
N PRO A 22 9.70 -2.26 12.23
CA PRO A 22 8.99 -0.98 12.11
C PRO A 22 8.36 -0.84 10.72
N ALA A 23 7.04 -0.83 10.64
CA ALA A 23 6.30 -0.80 9.39
C ALA A 23 5.26 0.32 9.36
N LEU A 24 5.10 0.92 8.17
CA LEU A 24 4.10 1.93 7.86
C LEU A 24 3.20 1.44 6.72
N TYR A 25 1.89 1.54 6.90
CA TYR A 25 0.91 1.25 5.86
C TYR A 25 0.26 2.52 5.33
N LEU A 26 0.20 2.64 4.01
CA LEU A 26 -0.44 3.72 3.27
C LEU A 26 -1.42 3.14 2.25
N ASN A 27 -2.65 3.64 2.26
CA ASN A 27 -3.69 3.23 1.31
C ASN A 27 -4.02 4.37 0.33
N PHE A 28 -3.90 4.09 -0.96
CA PHE A 28 -4.15 5.02 -2.07
C PHE A 28 -5.29 4.52 -2.97
N GLU A 29 -6.33 3.95 -2.37
CA GLU A 29 -7.53 3.55 -3.09
C GLU A 29 -8.60 4.65 -3.06
N HIS A 30 -9.37 4.75 -4.15
CA HIS A 30 -10.50 5.68 -4.24
C HIS A 30 -11.65 5.35 -3.28
N TYR A 31 -11.93 4.06 -3.11
CA TYR A 31 -13.00 3.56 -2.28
C TYR A 31 -12.40 2.84 -1.07
N ILE A 32 -12.38 3.55 0.04
CA ILE A 32 -11.60 3.20 1.21
C ILE A 32 -12.47 2.43 2.20
N GLY A 33 -12.69 1.16 1.93
CA GLY A 33 -13.47 0.29 2.83
C GLY A 33 -12.80 0.07 4.20
N ILE A 34 -11.47 0.19 4.29
CA ILE A 34 -10.74 0.01 5.54
C ILE A 34 -11.16 1.01 6.64
N MET A 35 -11.66 2.18 6.28
CA MET A 35 -12.13 3.18 7.26
C MET A 35 -13.29 2.67 8.13
N GLU A 36 -14.10 1.75 7.61
CA GLU A 36 -15.19 1.11 8.35
C GLU A 36 -14.67 0.10 9.40
N LEU A 37 -13.45 -0.40 9.21
CA LEU A 37 -12.79 -1.35 10.11
C LEU A 37 -11.94 -0.66 11.18
N LEU A 38 -11.66 0.62 11.04
CA LEU A 38 -10.85 1.37 11.99
C LEU A 38 -11.72 1.86 13.17
N PRO A 39 -11.24 1.73 14.42
CA PRO A 39 -12.06 1.91 15.61
C PRO A 39 -12.51 3.34 15.88
N GLU A 40 -11.90 4.34 15.26
CA GLU A 40 -12.20 5.75 15.50
C GLU A 40 -12.23 6.58 14.22
N ARG A 41 -13.17 7.55 14.17
CA ARG A 41 -13.14 8.59 13.13
C ARG A 41 -11.96 9.52 13.40
N GLN A 42 -10.92 9.36 12.64
CA GLN A 42 -9.76 10.23 12.71
C GLN A 42 -10.12 11.63 12.18
N ASN A 43 -9.69 12.66 12.91
CA ASN A 43 -9.88 14.04 12.46
C ASN A 43 -8.83 14.48 11.42
N ARG A 44 -7.78 13.67 11.22
CA ARG A 44 -6.65 13.93 10.32
C ARG A 44 -6.40 12.73 9.42
N ASP A 45 -6.00 13.00 8.20
CA ASP A 45 -5.76 12.00 7.17
C ASP A 45 -4.54 12.34 6.30
N LEU A 46 -4.32 11.58 5.24
CA LEU A 46 -3.21 11.76 4.31
C LEU A 46 -3.20 13.18 3.68
N ALA A 47 -4.37 13.81 3.44
CA ALA A 47 -4.41 15.16 2.88
C ALA A 47 -3.81 16.19 3.83
N ASP A 48 -4.04 16.04 5.14
CA ASP A 48 -3.40 16.89 6.15
C ASP A 48 -1.87 16.81 6.14
N LEU A 49 -1.33 15.62 5.80
CA LEU A 49 0.11 15.43 5.72
C LEU A 49 0.70 16.05 4.44
N LEU A 50 0.02 15.84 3.29
CA LEU A 50 0.45 16.37 2.00
C LEU A 50 0.51 17.90 2.00
N TYR A 51 -0.37 18.56 2.71
CA TYR A 51 -0.36 20.03 2.85
C TYR A 51 0.98 20.56 3.38
N PHE A 52 1.73 19.76 4.14
CA PHE A 52 3.02 20.16 4.74
C PHE A 52 4.25 19.72 3.93
N LEU A 53 4.08 19.09 2.77
CA LEU A 53 5.22 18.61 1.98
C LEU A 53 6.15 19.71 1.48
N ALA A 54 5.58 20.83 1.05
CA ALA A 54 6.34 21.97 0.53
C ALA A 54 7.05 22.80 1.64
N GLY A 55 6.83 22.44 2.90
CA GLY A 55 7.33 23.19 4.05
C GLY A 55 8.65 22.66 4.62
N ASP A 56 8.96 23.19 5.80
CA ASP A 56 10.10 22.79 6.62
C ASP A 56 10.04 21.30 6.99
N PRO A 57 11.14 20.52 6.85
CA PRO A 57 11.21 19.11 7.25
C PRO A 57 10.79 18.84 8.69
N ASP A 58 11.18 19.72 9.62
CA ASP A 58 10.83 19.56 11.03
C ASP A 58 9.31 19.67 11.25
N LYS A 59 8.66 20.56 10.52
CA LYS A 59 7.19 20.71 10.55
C LYS A 59 6.50 19.50 9.97
N PHE A 60 7.04 18.89 8.90
CA PHE A 60 6.53 17.65 8.35
C PHE A 60 6.63 16.52 9.37
N SER A 61 7.79 16.34 10.01
CA SER A 61 8.01 15.33 11.05
C SER A 61 7.02 15.45 12.20
N LEU A 62 6.85 16.66 12.73
CA LEU A 62 5.86 16.94 13.78
C LEU A 62 4.43 16.64 13.32
N ARG A 63 4.09 17.02 12.07
CA ARG A 63 2.77 16.77 11.52
C ARG A 63 2.52 15.27 11.36
N MET A 64 3.49 14.54 10.82
CA MET A 64 3.41 13.10 10.66
C MET A 64 3.11 12.39 11.98
N GLN A 65 3.76 12.80 13.08
CA GLN A 65 3.50 12.26 14.42
C GLN A 65 2.05 12.49 14.88
N THR A 66 1.39 13.55 14.41
CA THR A 66 -0.01 13.84 14.76
C THR A 66 -1.04 13.17 13.86
N VAL A 67 -0.63 12.68 12.70
CA VAL A 67 -1.50 12.00 11.72
C VAL A 67 -1.41 10.50 11.84
N ILE A 68 -0.20 9.96 12.12
CA ILE A 68 0.03 8.52 12.29
C ILE A 68 -0.87 7.97 13.37
N GLN A 69 -1.48 6.84 13.05
CA GLN A 69 -2.28 6.02 13.94
C GLN A 69 -1.63 4.65 14.10
N LYS A 70 -2.05 3.91 15.13
CA LYS A 70 -1.54 2.57 15.41
C LYS A 70 -2.65 1.53 15.45
N LYS A 71 -2.38 0.37 14.86
CA LYS A 71 -3.16 -0.84 15.09
C LYS A 71 -2.21 -1.97 15.46
N GLY A 72 -2.23 -2.35 16.74
CA GLY A 72 -1.18 -3.24 17.27
C GLY A 72 0.21 -2.58 17.12
N ASN A 73 1.11 -3.27 16.45
CA ASN A 73 2.47 -2.77 16.14
C ASN A 73 2.55 -1.97 14.83
N LEU A 74 1.51 -2.03 13.99
CA LEU A 74 1.48 -1.36 12.70
C LEU A 74 1.17 0.13 12.88
N ASP A 75 2.06 0.98 12.35
CA ASP A 75 1.75 2.38 12.11
C ASP A 75 1.03 2.52 10.76
N TYR A 76 0.00 3.36 10.69
CA TYR A 76 -0.66 3.67 9.43
C TYR A 76 -1.05 5.16 9.38
N ILE A 77 -1.16 5.69 8.16
CA ILE A 77 -1.74 7.00 7.93
C ILE A 77 -3.17 6.78 7.46
N PRO A 78 -4.18 7.38 8.15
CA PRO A 78 -5.55 7.32 7.67
C PRO A 78 -5.62 7.81 6.23
N PRO A 79 -6.24 7.03 5.32
CA PRO A 79 -6.38 7.45 3.92
C PRO A 79 -7.27 8.68 3.78
N MET A 80 -7.16 9.38 2.66
CA MET A 80 -7.98 10.56 2.39
C MET A 80 -9.47 10.24 2.46
N ARG A 81 -10.24 11.01 3.22
CA ARG A 81 -11.70 10.82 3.34
C ARG A 81 -12.42 10.89 2.00
N ASN A 82 -11.97 11.77 1.13
CA ASN A 82 -12.42 11.84 -0.25
C ASN A 82 -11.35 11.27 -1.17
N GLY A 83 -11.51 10.02 -1.58
CA GLY A 83 -10.56 9.35 -2.48
C GLY A 83 -10.44 10.01 -3.86
N GLN A 84 -11.38 10.87 -4.26
CA GLN A 84 -11.26 11.64 -5.50
C GLN A 84 -10.07 12.61 -5.45
N ASN A 85 -9.73 13.13 -4.28
CA ASN A 85 -8.58 14.03 -4.12
C ASN A 85 -7.24 13.35 -4.45
N LEU A 86 -7.16 12.01 -4.44
CA LEU A 86 -5.96 11.29 -4.90
C LEU A 86 -5.61 11.55 -6.37
N LEU A 87 -6.61 11.88 -7.21
CA LEU A 87 -6.40 12.21 -8.63
C LEU A 87 -5.69 13.55 -8.83
N GLU A 88 -5.76 14.43 -7.84
CA GLU A 88 -5.19 15.78 -7.88
C GLU A 88 -3.73 15.80 -7.44
N ILE A 89 -3.27 14.73 -6.73
CA ILE A 89 -1.91 14.64 -6.23
C ILE A 89 -0.95 14.33 -7.37
N THR A 90 0.02 15.20 -7.56
CA THR A 90 1.03 15.10 -8.61
C THR A 90 2.09 14.05 -8.28
N LEU A 91 2.80 13.58 -9.31
CA LEU A 91 3.95 12.68 -9.13
C LEU A 91 5.04 13.29 -8.23
N ASP A 92 5.28 14.60 -8.31
CA ASP A 92 6.30 15.26 -7.50
C ASP A 92 5.90 15.33 -6.02
N GLU A 93 4.61 15.46 -5.72
CA GLU A 93 4.11 15.36 -4.36
C GLU A 93 4.25 13.93 -3.82
N TRP A 94 3.99 12.89 -4.62
CA TRP A 94 4.26 11.51 -4.21
C TRP A 94 5.74 11.26 -3.92
N ARG A 95 6.63 11.71 -4.80
CA ARG A 95 8.08 11.61 -4.58
C ARG A 95 8.50 12.32 -3.30
N SER A 96 8.02 13.54 -3.09
CA SER A 96 8.31 14.30 -1.89
C SER A 96 7.82 13.60 -0.63
N LEU A 97 6.62 13.02 -0.65
CA LEU A 97 6.07 12.27 0.48
C LEU A 97 6.97 11.08 0.84
N PHE A 98 7.32 10.25 -0.16
CA PHE A 98 8.15 9.07 0.09
C PHE A 98 9.55 9.43 0.55
N GLN A 99 10.17 10.45 -0.05
CA GLN A 99 11.45 10.95 0.40
C GLN A 99 11.41 11.45 1.85
N ARG A 100 10.40 12.21 2.23
CA ARG A 100 10.23 12.67 3.62
C ARG A 100 10.01 11.52 4.60
N ILE A 101 9.28 10.49 4.21
CA ILE A 101 9.10 9.29 5.05
C ILE A 101 10.44 8.55 5.22
N GLU A 102 11.24 8.43 4.17
CA GLU A 102 12.57 7.81 4.20
C GLU A 102 13.54 8.60 5.08
N GLU A 103 13.58 9.93 4.94
CA GLU A 103 14.43 10.84 5.74
C GLU A 103 14.16 10.75 7.25
N LEU A 104 12.96 10.36 7.66
CA LEU A 104 12.65 10.12 9.08
C LEU A 104 13.44 8.94 9.67
N GLY A 105 13.89 7.99 8.85
CA GLY A 105 14.64 6.82 9.28
C GLY A 105 13.91 5.93 10.30
N LYS A 106 12.57 6.06 10.40
CA LYS A 106 11.77 5.38 11.41
C LYS A 106 11.31 3.99 10.97
N TYR A 107 11.03 3.83 9.67
CA TYR A 107 10.41 2.63 9.13
C TYR A 107 11.40 1.83 8.31
N GLU A 108 11.44 0.53 8.55
CA GLU A 108 12.18 -0.43 7.74
C GLU A 108 11.35 -0.85 6.51
N TYR A 109 10.03 -0.90 6.68
CA TYR A 109 9.09 -1.24 5.61
C TYR A 109 8.01 -0.16 5.47
N VAL A 110 7.77 0.25 4.23
CA VAL A 110 6.62 1.10 3.86
C VAL A 110 5.78 0.33 2.85
N ILE A 111 4.57 -0.02 3.25
CA ILE A 111 3.63 -0.80 2.44
C ILE A 111 2.64 0.13 1.77
N LEU A 112 2.63 0.15 0.44
CA LEU A 112 1.75 0.96 -0.38
C LEU A 112 0.64 0.09 -0.97
N ASP A 113 -0.60 0.33 -0.59
CA ASP A 113 -1.78 -0.26 -1.24
C ASP A 113 -2.25 0.68 -2.34
N LEU A 114 -1.82 0.40 -3.57
CA LEU A 114 -1.93 1.31 -4.71
C LEU A 114 -3.15 1.01 -5.58
N SER A 115 -3.83 2.06 -6.03
CA SER A 115 -4.79 1.96 -7.11
C SER A 115 -4.20 2.45 -8.44
N GLU A 116 -4.83 2.08 -9.56
CA GLU A 116 -4.47 2.60 -10.88
C GLU A 116 -4.76 4.09 -11.08
N SER A 117 -5.39 4.72 -10.09
CA SER A 117 -5.90 6.08 -10.19
C SER A 117 -4.89 7.15 -9.78
N ILE A 118 -3.74 6.78 -9.20
CA ILE A 118 -2.73 7.76 -8.82
C ILE A 118 -1.96 8.25 -10.04
N GLN A 119 -1.63 9.53 -10.07
CA GLN A 119 -0.76 10.09 -11.10
C GLN A 119 0.65 9.53 -10.98
N GLY A 120 1.26 9.17 -12.11
CA GLY A 120 2.61 8.62 -12.13
C GLY A 120 2.73 7.23 -11.50
N LEU A 121 1.71 6.38 -11.62
CA LEU A 121 1.72 5.02 -11.06
C LEU A 121 3.00 4.27 -11.39
N PHE A 122 3.46 4.29 -12.65
CA PHE A 122 4.65 3.54 -13.06
C PHE A 122 5.92 4.10 -12.43
N GLU A 123 6.01 5.41 -12.24
CA GLU A 123 7.11 6.05 -11.53
C GLU A 123 7.10 5.69 -10.05
N VAL A 124 5.93 5.64 -9.41
CA VAL A 124 5.80 5.18 -8.03
C VAL A 124 6.20 3.71 -7.91
N LEU A 125 5.79 2.84 -8.84
CA LEU A 125 6.20 1.45 -8.85
C LEU A 125 7.72 1.29 -9.04
N GLN A 126 8.38 2.17 -9.80
CA GLN A 126 9.84 2.16 -9.93
C GLN A 126 10.57 2.44 -8.61
N ILE A 127 10.01 3.22 -7.71
CA ILE A 127 10.59 3.51 -6.39
C ILE A 127 10.47 2.29 -5.47
N CYS A 128 9.42 1.47 -5.63
CA CYS A 128 9.21 0.28 -4.81
C CYS A 128 10.35 -0.72 -4.96
N THR A 129 10.74 -1.39 -3.88
CA THR A 129 11.73 -2.48 -3.87
C THR A 129 11.12 -3.78 -4.37
N VAL A 130 9.90 -4.07 -3.96
CA VAL A 130 9.11 -5.25 -4.37
C VAL A 130 7.68 -4.82 -4.72
N ILE A 131 7.13 -5.43 -5.74
CA ILE A 131 5.77 -5.16 -6.21
C ILE A 131 5.01 -6.48 -6.24
N TYR A 132 3.89 -6.54 -5.54
CA TYR A 132 2.97 -7.66 -5.62
C TYR A 132 1.83 -7.33 -6.58
N THR A 133 1.70 -8.12 -7.65
CA THR A 133 0.57 -8.04 -8.58
C THR A 133 -0.34 -9.24 -8.37
N LEU A 134 -1.51 -9.00 -7.78
CA LEU A 134 -2.50 -10.04 -7.57
C LEU A 134 -3.22 -10.34 -8.88
N THR A 135 -3.23 -11.61 -9.27
CA THR A 135 -3.76 -12.08 -10.55
C THR A 135 -4.84 -13.14 -10.34
N LYS A 136 -5.55 -13.44 -11.42
CA LYS A 136 -6.47 -14.57 -11.53
C LYS A 136 -6.16 -15.34 -12.81
N GLU A 137 -6.48 -16.63 -12.82
CA GLU A 137 -6.21 -17.51 -13.97
C GLU A 137 -7.29 -17.42 -15.08
N ASP A 138 -8.33 -16.60 -14.86
CA ASP A 138 -9.34 -16.44 -15.92
C ASP A 138 -8.77 -15.67 -17.14
N PRO A 139 -9.28 -15.96 -18.37
CA PRO A 139 -8.72 -15.39 -19.60
C PRO A 139 -8.70 -13.85 -19.65
N ILE A 140 -9.71 -13.19 -19.07
CA ILE A 140 -9.79 -11.72 -19.08
C ILE A 140 -8.73 -11.12 -18.17
N SER A 141 -8.53 -11.71 -16.99
CA SER A 141 -7.48 -11.27 -16.06
C SER A 141 -6.08 -11.44 -16.67
N GLN A 142 -5.84 -12.54 -17.38
CA GLN A 142 -4.58 -12.75 -18.10
C GLN A 142 -4.38 -11.76 -19.25
N CYS A 143 -5.42 -11.44 -20.01
CA CYS A 143 -5.36 -10.40 -21.05
C CYS A 143 -5.01 -9.03 -20.46
N LYS A 144 -5.62 -8.65 -19.31
CA LYS A 144 -5.30 -7.40 -18.63
C LYS A 144 -3.86 -7.37 -18.13
N LEU A 145 -3.36 -8.48 -17.59
CA LEU A 145 -1.98 -8.59 -17.14
C LEU A 145 -1.00 -8.42 -18.31
N ASN A 146 -1.27 -9.08 -19.43
CA ASN A 146 -0.46 -8.96 -20.64
C ASN A 146 -0.46 -7.51 -21.16
N GLN A 147 -1.61 -6.85 -21.18
CA GLN A 147 -1.70 -5.44 -21.59
C GLN A 147 -0.90 -4.53 -20.64
N TYR A 148 -0.98 -4.76 -19.32
CA TYR A 148 -0.21 -4.02 -18.35
C TYR A 148 1.31 -4.17 -18.60
N GLU A 149 1.79 -5.40 -18.83
CA GLU A 149 3.21 -5.65 -19.14
C GLU A 149 3.66 -5.03 -20.46
N GLN A 150 2.81 -5.01 -21.48
CA GLN A 150 3.07 -4.30 -22.73
C GLN A 150 3.18 -2.79 -22.52
N LEU A 151 2.31 -2.21 -21.67
CA LEU A 151 2.39 -0.79 -21.35
C LEU A 151 3.67 -0.45 -20.57
N LEU A 152 4.13 -1.30 -19.66
CA LEU A 152 5.42 -1.12 -18.97
C LEU A 152 6.58 -1.06 -19.98
N ALA A 153 6.59 -1.95 -20.97
CA ALA A 153 7.62 -1.97 -22.01
C ALA A 153 7.55 -0.72 -22.90
N LEU A 154 6.33 -0.32 -23.33
CA LEU A 154 6.12 0.89 -24.13
C LEU A 154 6.54 2.17 -23.41
N CYS A 155 6.43 2.20 -22.08
CA CYS A 155 6.82 3.34 -21.25
C CYS A 155 8.28 3.24 -20.74
N GLU A 156 9.08 2.29 -21.23
CA GLU A 156 10.47 2.05 -20.79
C GLU A 156 10.59 1.82 -19.28
N LYS A 157 9.66 1.03 -18.72
CA LYS A 157 9.55 0.72 -17.27
C LYS A 157 9.81 -0.76 -16.97
N GLU A 158 10.70 -1.41 -17.72
CA GLU A 158 11.02 -2.84 -17.54
C GLU A 158 11.49 -3.18 -16.13
N THR A 159 12.18 -2.26 -15.45
CA THR A 159 12.62 -2.44 -14.06
C THR A 159 11.45 -2.70 -13.09
N VAL A 160 10.24 -2.24 -13.39
CA VAL A 160 9.02 -2.55 -12.62
C VAL A 160 8.72 -4.05 -12.71
N LYS A 161 8.88 -4.64 -13.91
CA LYS A 161 8.63 -6.06 -14.14
C LYS A 161 9.60 -6.94 -13.34
N ASP A 162 10.87 -6.57 -13.27
CA ASP A 162 11.91 -7.32 -12.55
C ASP A 162 11.63 -7.37 -11.03
N LYS A 163 11.00 -6.33 -10.50
CA LYS A 163 10.61 -6.21 -9.09
C LYS A 163 9.25 -6.85 -8.79
N THR A 164 8.51 -7.27 -9.82
CA THR A 164 7.13 -7.75 -9.69
C THR A 164 7.05 -9.23 -9.38
N ARG A 165 6.38 -9.55 -8.28
CA ARG A 165 5.94 -10.90 -7.91
C ARG A 165 4.45 -11.05 -8.25
N LYS A 166 4.13 -11.96 -9.16
CA LYS A 166 2.74 -12.26 -9.54
C LYS A 166 2.20 -13.31 -8.60
N LEU A 167 1.09 -13.01 -7.93
CA LEU A 167 0.44 -13.91 -7.00
C LEU A 167 -0.98 -14.22 -7.48
N SER A 168 -1.26 -15.50 -7.71
CA SER A 168 -2.62 -16.02 -7.86
C SER A 168 -3.09 -16.48 -6.50
N LEU A 169 -3.98 -15.69 -5.87
CA LEU A 169 -4.49 -16.03 -4.55
C LEU A 169 -5.39 -17.25 -4.64
N PRO A 170 -5.17 -18.28 -3.79
CA PRO A 170 -6.06 -19.44 -3.74
C PRO A 170 -7.43 -19.06 -3.19
N TYR A 171 -8.37 -20.00 -3.24
CA TYR A 171 -9.64 -19.84 -2.54
C TYR A 171 -9.40 -20.00 -1.03
N PHE A 172 -9.90 -19.06 -0.24
CA PHE A 172 -9.87 -19.11 1.21
C PHE A 172 -11.28 -19.39 1.74
N HIS A 173 -11.42 -20.34 2.66
CA HIS A 173 -12.70 -20.68 3.27
C HIS A 173 -13.22 -19.56 4.18
N ARG A 174 -12.31 -18.86 4.84
CA ARG A 174 -12.63 -17.72 5.69
C ARG A 174 -11.65 -16.58 5.44
N LEU A 175 -12.21 -15.39 5.22
CA LEU A 175 -11.45 -14.16 5.17
C LEU A 175 -11.57 -13.43 6.52
N PRO A 176 -10.57 -12.63 6.90
CA PRO A 176 -10.66 -11.79 8.08
C PRO A 176 -11.89 -10.87 8.03
N SER A 177 -12.66 -10.81 9.11
CA SER A 177 -13.85 -9.95 9.23
C SER A 177 -13.57 -8.64 9.98
N ASP A 178 -12.48 -8.60 10.72
CA ASP A 178 -12.00 -7.44 11.48
C ASP A 178 -10.47 -7.39 11.45
N LEU A 179 -9.91 -6.24 11.82
CA LEU A 179 -8.46 -6.01 11.75
C LEU A 179 -7.62 -6.92 12.67
N GLU A 180 -8.20 -7.49 13.70
CA GLU A 180 -7.49 -8.36 14.64
C GLU A 180 -7.28 -9.77 14.07
N GLN A 181 -8.11 -10.15 13.10
CA GLN A 181 -8.02 -11.45 12.43
C GLN A 181 -7.01 -11.48 11.29
N TYR A 182 -6.53 -10.32 10.82
CA TYR A 182 -5.61 -10.24 9.69
C TYR A 182 -4.24 -10.88 9.93
N THR A 183 -3.87 -11.13 11.19
CA THR A 183 -2.63 -11.85 11.52
C THR A 183 -2.84 -13.34 11.80
N ARG A 184 -4.06 -13.88 11.61
CA ARG A 184 -4.44 -15.25 11.96
C ARG A 184 -5.18 -15.95 10.83
N GLY A 185 -5.17 -17.30 10.86
CA GLY A 185 -5.92 -18.14 9.91
C GLY A 185 -5.20 -18.36 8.59
N GLU A 186 -5.89 -19.08 7.67
CA GLU A 186 -5.28 -19.56 6.42
C GLU A 186 -4.77 -18.44 5.51
N PHE A 187 -5.43 -17.29 5.50
CA PHE A 187 -4.99 -16.14 4.71
C PHE A 187 -3.68 -15.56 5.24
N ALA A 188 -3.56 -15.39 6.55
CA ALA A 188 -2.33 -14.93 7.18
C ALA A 188 -1.17 -15.93 6.97
N GLU A 189 -1.43 -17.23 7.07
CA GLU A 189 -0.41 -18.25 6.81
C GLU A 189 0.09 -18.23 5.36
N TYR A 190 -0.81 -17.96 4.40
CA TYR A 190 -0.40 -17.76 3.02
C TYR A 190 0.53 -16.54 2.89
N VAL A 191 0.16 -15.41 3.48
CA VAL A 191 0.97 -14.17 3.39
C VAL A 191 2.30 -14.32 4.14
N ARG A 192 2.37 -15.06 5.24
CA ARG A 192 3.64 -15.36 5.95
C ARG A 192 4.67 -16.04 5.05
N LYS A 193 4.24 -16.98 4.22
CA LYS A 193 5.13 -17.64 3.25
C LYS A 193 5.71 -16.68 2.23
N GLU A 194 4.93 -15.67 1.82
CA GLU A 194 5.41 -14.63 0.92
C GLU A 194 6.44 -13.71 1.61
N ILE A 195 6.28 -13.42 2.91
CA ILE A 195 7.26 -12.65 3.69
C ILE A 195 8.58 -13.42 3.83
N GLU A 196 8.53 -14.71 4.13
CA GLU A 196 9.74 -15.55 4.22
C GLU A 196 10.56 -15.57 2.91
N LEU A 197 9.92 -15.32 1.77
CA LEU A 197 10.58 -15.18 0.47
C LEU A 197 11.17 -13.78 0.25
N LEU A 198 10.73 -12.77 1.01
CA LEU A 198 11.32 -11.41 0.98
C LEU A 198 12.62 -11.33 1.78
N GLU A 199 12.70 -12.06 2.89
CA GLU A 199 13.81 -12.04 3.83
C GLU A 199 15.03 -12.89 3.37
N LYS A 200 14.89 -13.63 2.27
CA LYS A 200 15.96 -14.46 1.65
C LYS A 200 16.66 -13.72 0.53
#